data_8b7ad444018bee2612e43be88ab0b8d2
#
_entry.id   8b7ad444018bee2612e43be88ab0b8d2
#
_cell.length_a   1.000
_cell.length_b   1.000
_cell.length_c   1.000
_cell.angle_alpha   90.00
_cell.angle_beta   90.00
_cell.angle_gamma   90.00
#
_symmetry.space_group_name_H-M   'P 1'
#
loop_
_entity.id
_entity.type
_entity.pdbx_description
1 polymer ?
#
loop_
_entity_poly.entity_id
_entity_poly.type
_entity_poly.pdbx_seq_one_letter_code
_entity_poly.pdbx_strand_id
1 'polypeptide(L)'
;MSDNNNNAKTMYEAVPAAAELNKVPGFDPLKFLRRAGDSMKLDLPYQKLWFRMAHPNGRMRLTAMRITEQMAIFEAKVFLDRSDAEPFSVSVAQQTMQDSRDFVKAAQNEALSQALSDAGFGIQLVSADTCLLYTSP
;
A
#
# COMPACT_ATOMS: atom_id res chain seq x y z
N MET A 1 13.43 -24.65 -9.33
CA MET A 1 13.08 -24.28 -9.64
C MET A 1 12.39 -23.59 -9.75
N SER A 2 12.29 -23.40 -9.56
CA SER A 2 11.71 -22.73 -9.41
C SER A 2 11.06 -22.20 -10.15
N ASP A 3 10.66 -22.10 -10.56
CA ASP A 3 10.05 -21.71 -11.37
C ASP A 3 8.75 -21.72 -11.22
N ASN A 4 8.32 -22.26 -10.70
CA ASN A 4 7.08 -22.31 -10.34
C ASN A 4 6.48 -21.07 -9.94
N ASN A 5 7.11 -20.20 -9.59
CA ASN A 5 6.66 -18.97 -9.19
C ASN A 5 6.20 -18.15 -10.27
N ASN A 6 6.36 -18.50 -11.44
CA ASN A 6 5.99 -17.67 -12.52
C ASN A 6 4.53 -17.48 -12.64
N ASN A 7 3.74 -18.37 -12.06
CA ASN A 7 2.33 -18.25 -12.16
C ASN A 7 1.75 -17.26 -11.23
N ALA A 8 2.52 -16.78 -10.30
CA ALA A 8 1.99 -15.90 -9.27
C ALA A 8 2.77 -14.61 -9.23
N LYS A 9 2.90 -13.97 -10.35
CA LYS A 9 3.57 -12.69 -10.40
C LYS A 9 2.73 -11.64 -9.69
N THR A 10 3.38 -10.81 -8.90
CA THR A 10 2.74 -9.70 -8.26
C THR A 10 2.64 -8.53 -9.21
N MET A 11 1.86 -7.53 -8.86
CA MET A 11 1.85 -6.30 -9.64
C MET A 11 3.25 -5.69 -9.67
N TYR A 12 3.97 -5.84 -8.57
CA TYR A 12 5.32 -5.35 -8.47
C TYR A 12 6.22 -5.98 -9.54
N GLU A 13 6.10 -7.28 -9.74
CA GLU A 13 6.90 -7.98 -10.75
C GLU A 13 6.34 -7.79 -12.15
N ALA A 14 5.03 -7.63 -12.25
CA ALA A 14 4.40 -7.52 -13.55
C ALA A 14 4.62 -6.16 -14.21
N VAL A 15 5.02 -5.16 -13.43
CA VAL A 15 5.27 -3.82 -13.96
C VAL A 15 6.73 -3.48 -13.72
N PRO A 16 7.62 -3.82 -14.66
CA PRO A 16 9.05 -3.64 -14.45
C PRO A 16 9.47 -2.23 -14.09
N ALA A 17 8.79 -1.24 -14.66
CA ALA A 17 9.14 0.14 -14.37
C ALA A 17 8.90 0.48 -12.91
N ALA A 18 7.78 -0.01 -12.36
CA ALA A 18 7.49 0.24 -10.97
C ALA A 18 8.44 -0.53 -10.06
N ALA A 19 8.76 -1.76 -10.44
CA ALA A 19 9.68 -2.56 -9.67
C ALA A 19 11.05 -1.90 -9.61
N GLU A 20 11.50 -1.36 -10.73
CA GLU A 20 12.79 -0.73 -10.77
C GLU A 20 12.80 0.56 -9.96
N LEU A 21 11.72 1.33 -10.06
CA LEU A 21 11.63 2.60 -9.37
C LEU A 21 11.70 2.45 -7.86
N ASN A 22 11.05 1.42 -7.33
CA ASN A 22 10.95 1.22 -5.89
C ASN A 22 11.87 0.14 -5.37
N LYS A 23 12.82 -0.29 -6.17
CA LYS A 23 13.73 -1.35 -5.76
C LYS A 23 14.70 -0.85 -4.71
N VAL A 24 14.84 -1.62 -3.65
CA VAL A 24 15.75 -1.30 -2.56
C VAL A 24 16.70 -2.48 -2.37
N PRO A 25 18.01 -2.26 -2.53
CA PRO A 25 18.97 -3.34 -2.32
C PRO A 25 18.86 -3.90 -0.92
N GLY A 26 18.80 -5.22 -0.82
CA GLY A 26 18.74 -5.85 0.48
C GLY A 26 17.36 -5.95 1.08
N PHE A 27 16.35 -5.41 0.43
CA PHE A 27 14.98 -5.49 0.92
C PHE A 27 14.10 -6.11 -0.16
N ASP A 28 13.47 -7.23 0.18
CA ASP A 28 12.57 -7.91 -0.73
C ASP A 28 11.17 -7.90 -0.12
N PRO A 29 10.29 -7.03 -0.60
CA PRO A 29 8.95 -6.92 0.00
C PRO A 29 8.14 -8.20 -0.13
N LEU A 30 8.47 -9.05 -1.09
CA LEU A 30 7.73 -10.30 -1.27
C LEU A 30 7.90 -11.25 -0.10
N LYS A 31 8.95 -11.08 0.68
CA LYS A 31 9.20 -11.95 1.84
C LYS A 31 8.32 -11.60 3.02
N PHE A 32 7.64 -10.46 2.98
CA PHE A 32 6.82 -10.00 4.10
C PHE A 32 5.34 -10.05 3.82
N LEU A 33 4.96 -10.74 2.76
CA LEU A 33 3.54 -10.87 2.43
C LEU A 33 2.85 -11.74 3.48
N ARG A 34 1.64 -11.35 3.83
CA ARG A 34 0.82 -12.06 4.80
C ARG A 34 -0.40 -12.63 4.09
N ARG A 35 -0.76 -13.84 4.46
CA ARG A 35 -1.95 -14.47 3.90
C ARG A 35 -3.18 -13.81 4.51
N ALA A 36 -4.11 -13.43 3.67
CA ALA A 36 -5.36 -12.83 4.09
C ALA A 36 -6.47 -13.46 3.26
N GLY A 37 -7.07 -14.50 3.79
CA GLY A 37 -8.08 -15.26 3.05
C GLY A 37 -7.44 -15.94 1.86
N ASP A 38 -7.95 -15.65 0.68
CA ASP A 38 -7.43 -16.23 -0.56
C ASP A 38 -6.33 -15.39 -1.18
N SER A 39 -5.88 -14.35 -0.51
CA SER A 39 -4.88 -13.47 -1.07
C SER A 39 -3.70 -13.33 -0.14
N MET A 40 -2.63 -12.78 -0.69
CA MET A 40 -1.44 -12.42 0.07
C MET A 40 -1.26 -10.93 -0.10
N LYS A 41 -0.98 -10.23 0.97
CA LYS A 41 -0.80 -8.79 0.86
C LYS A 41 0.24 -8.29 1.83
N LEU A 42 0.74 -7.10 1.55
CA LEU A 42 1.76 -6.46 2.35
C LEU A 42 1.10 -5.53 3.34
N ASP A 43 1.34 -5.75 4.62
CA ASP A 43 0.73 -4.96 5.66
C ASP A 43 1.36 -3.58 5.78
N LEU A 44 0.63 -2.66 6.34
CA LEU A 44 1.03 -1.26 6.43
C LEU A 44 2.42 -1.05 7.04
N PRO A 45 2.81 -1.72 8.13
CA PRO A 45 4.15 -1.49 8.67
C PRO A 45 5.26 -1.78 7.65
N TYR A 46 5.07 -2.80 6.81
CA TYR A 46 6.08 -3.13 5.80
C TYR A 46 6.01 -2.18 4.61
N GLN A 47 4.82 -1.66 4.31
CA GLN A 47 4.70 -0.62 3.29
C GLN A 47 5.46 0.61 3.71
N LYS A 48 5.33 1.01 4.96
CA LYS A 48 6.04 2.17 5.49
C LYS A 48 7.55 1.95 5.48
N LEU A 49 7.97 0.76 5.88
CA LEU A 49 9.38 0.45 5.89
C LEU A 49 9.95 0.54 4.48
N TRP A 50 9.28 -0.08 3.54
CA TRP A 50 9.70 -0.06 2.14
C TRP A 50 9.80 1.38 1.63
N PHE A 51 8.77 2.17 1.89
CA PHE A 51 8.75 3.56 1.46
C PHE A 51 9.93 4.34 2.05
N ARG A 52 10.18 4.16 3.34
CA ARG A 52 11.25 4.90 3.98
C ARG A 52 12.63 4.48 3.48
N MET A 53 12.79 3.23 3.10
CA MET A 53 14.05 2.78 2.56
C MET A 53 14.25 3.26 1.13
N ALA A 54 13.19 3.29 0.34
CA ALA A 54 13.28 3.73 -1.04
C ALA A 54 13.40 5.26 -1.15
N HIS A 55 12.75 5.97 -0.24
CA HIS A 55 12.73 7.44 -0.27
C HIS A 55 12.98 7.98 1.12
N PRO A 56 14.26 8.02 1.54
CA PRO A 56 14.59 8.47 2.89
C PRO A 56 14.14 9.89 3.20
N ASN A 57 14.01 10.73 2.17
CA ASN A 57 13.53 12.09 2.37
C ASN A 57 12.06 12.25 2.05
N GLY A 58 11.36 11.14 1.87
CA GLY A 58 9.95 11.19 1.62
C GLY A 58 9.16 11.50 2.86
N ARG A 59 7.89 11.83 2.69
CA ARG A 59 7.03 12.04 3.84
C ARG A 59 5.61 11.59 3.52
N MET A 60 4.89 11.31 4.59
CA MET A 60 3.49 10.93 4.52
C MET A 60 2.72 11.89 5.40
N ARG A 61 1.57 12.34 4.94
CA ARG A 61 0.74 13.26 5.71
C ARG A 61 -0.67 12.71 5.82
N LEU A 62 -1.17 12.67 7.04
CA LEU A 62 -2.55 12.30 7.29
C LEU A 62 -3.30 13.53 7.74
N THR A 63 -4.47 13.75 7.15
CA THR A 63 -5.30 14.88 7.51
C THR A 63 -6.70 14.37 7.83
N ALA A 64 -7.21 14.76 8.99
CA ALA A 64 -8.57 14.40 9.35
C ALA A 64 -9.51 15.31 8.59
N MET A 65 -10.30 14.74 7.70
CA MET A 65 -11.26 15.50 6.94
C MET A 65 -12.55 15.69 7.74
N ARG A 66 -12.92 14.67 8.49
CA ARG A 66 -14.10 14.74 9.34
C ARG A 66 -14.03 13.61 10.36
N ILE A 67 -14.31 13.95 11.60
CA ILE A 67 -14.41 12.95 12.66
C ILE A 67 -15.66 13.27 13.47
N THR A 68 -16.52 12.29 13.61
CA THR A 68 -17.69 12.39 14.46
C THR A 68 -17.68 11.19 15.39
N GLU A 69 -18.72 11.08 16.21
CA GLU A 69 -18.83 9.94 17.11
C GLU A 69 -19.11 8.64 16.37
N GLN A 70 -19.47 8.72 15.10
CA GLN A 70 -19.89 7.55 14.36
C GLN A 70 -19.05 7.27 13.13
N MET A 71 -18.23 8.19 12.69
CA MET A 71 -17.45 7.97 11.46
C MET A 71 -16.22 8.84 11.43
N ALA A 72 -15.27 8.44 10.62
CA ALA A 72 -14.04 9.21 10.42
C ALA A 72 -13.65 9.15 8.96
N ILE A 73 -13.21 10.28 8.42
CA ILE A 73 -12.72 10.37 7.06
C ILE A 73 -11.32 10.98 7.13
N PHE A 74 -10.35 10.28 6.57
CA PHE A 74 -8.97 10.76 6.55
C PHE A 74 -8.44 10.80 5.14
N GLU A 75 -7.58 11.77 4.90
CA GLU A 75 -6.86 11.87 3.64
C GLU A 75 -5.40 11.60 3.92
N ALA A 76 -4.78 10.78 3.09
CA ALA A 76 -3.35 10.50 3.18
C ALA A 76 -2.67 10.98 1.92
N LYS A 77 -1.55 11.65 2.08
CA LYS A 77 -0.74 12.11 0.96
C LYS A 77 0.67 11.56 1.13
N VAL A 78 1.24 11.09 0.03
CA VAL A 78 2.59 10.55 0.01
C VAL A 78 3.44 11.44 -0.88
N PHE A 79 4.56 11.92 -0.32
CA PHE A 79 5.50 12.75 -1.06
C PHE A 79 6.80 11.97 -1.17
N LEU A 80 7.33 11.83 -2.35
CA LEU A 80 8.58 11.09 -2.54
C LEU A 80 9.77 11.86 -2.00
N ASP A 81 9.66 13.19 -1.93
CA ASP A 81 10.66 14.01 -1.31
C ASP A 81 9.96 15.10 -0.51
N ARG A 82 10.52 15.44 0.64
CA ARG A 82 9.88 16.42 1.52
C ARG A 82 9.77 17.80 0.89
N SER A 83 10.58 18.08 -0.10
CA SER A 83 10.54 19.39 -0.77
C SER A 83 9.52 19.44 -1.88
N ASP A 84 8.87 18.32 -2.20
CA ASP A 84 7.86 18.30 -3.25
C ASP A 84 6.64 19.11 -2.81
N ALA A 85 6.18 20.00 -3.67
CA ALA A 85 4.99 20.79 -3.39
C ALA A 85 3.72 19.97 -3.58
N GLU A 86 3.76 19.04 -4.53
CA GLU A 86 2.61 18.22 -4.85
C GLU A 86 2.82 16.80 -4.40
N PRO A 87 1.79 16.14 -3.88
CA PRO A 87 1.94 14.75 -3.47
C PRO A 87 2.04 13.84 -4.68
N PHE A 88 2.77 12.74 -4.51
CA PHE A 88 2.86 11.73 -5.54
C PHE A 88 1.58 10.91 -5.58
N SER A 89 0.97 10.67 -4.43
CA SER A 89 -0.32 9.97 -4.37
C SER A 89 -1.16 10.54 -3.25
N VAL A 90 -2.47 10.44 -3.41
CA VAL A 90 -3.45 10.92 -2.44
C VAL A 90 -4.55 9.87 -2.35
N SER A 91 -4.99 9.59 -1.14
CA SER A 91 -6.08 8.65 -0.92
C SER A 91 -6.95 9.13 0.21
N VAL A 92 -8.23 8.83 0.13
CA VAL A 92 -9.19 9.18 1.18
C VAL A 92 -9.90 7.92 1.61
N ALA A 93 -10.03 7.72 2.91
CA ALA A 93 -10.70 6.54 3.43
C ALA A 93 -11.72 6.97 4.49
N GLN A 94 -12.82 6.26 4.52
CA GLN A 94 -13.89 6.49 5.47
C GLN A 94 -14.19 5.19 6.20
N GLN A 95 -14.35 5.28 7.51
CA GLN A 95 -14.76 4.15 8.33
C GLN A 95 -15.83 4.60 9.29
N THR A 96 -16.76 3.72 9.59
CA THR A 96 -17.83 4.00 10.56
C THR A 96 -17.66 3.06 11.74
N MET A 97 -18.37 3.38 12.82
CA MET A 97 -18.32 2.51 13.99
C MET A 97 -18.89 1.13 13.70
N GLN A 98 -19.67 0.98 12.65
CA GLN A 98 -20.17 -0.32 12.23
C GLN A 98 -19.09 -1.13 11.52
N ASP A 99 -18.16 -0.45 10.85
CA ASP A 99 -17.07 -1.13 10.17
C ASP A 99 -16.01 -1.60 11.16
N SER A 100 -15.76 -0.78 12.17
CA SER A 100 -14.73 -1.10 13.15
C SER A 100 -14.99 -0.33 14.41
N ARG A 101 -14.74 -0.97 15.56
CA ARG A 101 -14.86 -0.30 16.82
C ARG A 101 -13.85 0.84 16.91
N ASP A 102 -12.67 0.63 16.35
CA ASP A 102 -11.61 1.62 16.33
C ASP A 102 -11.60 2.31 14.97
N PHE A 103 -12.73 2.89 14.61
CA PHE A 103 -12.91 3.39 13.26
C PHE A 103 -12.00 4.56 12.91
N VAL A 104 -11.60 5.37 13.88
CA VAL A 104 -10.70 6.48 13.61
C VAL A 104 -9.35 5.94 13.13
N LYS A 105 -8.79 4.98 13.87
CA LYS A 105 -7.51 4.40 13.50
C LYS A 105 -7.64 3.58 12.23
N ALA A 106 -8.77 2.90 12.05
CA ALA A 106 -8.98 2.13 10.84
C ALA A 106 -9.00 3.03 9.61
N ALA A 107 -9.63 4.21 9.71
CA ALA A 107 -9.66 5.15 8.60
C ALA A 107 -8.26 5.68 8.30
N GLN A 108 -7.49 6.00 9.33
CA GLN A 108 -6.12 6.46 9.14
C GLN A 108 -5.29 5.41 8.42
N ASN A 109 -5.35 4.17 8.91
CA ASN A 109 -4.54 3.10 8.35
C ASN A 109 -4.95 2.78 6.92
N GLU A 110 -6.24 2.79 6.64
CA GLU A 110 -6.72 2.49 5.30
C GLU A 110 -6.30 3.57 4.31
N ALA A 111 -6.44 4.84 4.70
CA ALA A 111 -6.04 5.94 3.83
C ALA A 111 -4.56 5.87 3.51
N LEU A 112 -3.74 5.63 4.53
CA LEU A 112 -2.31 5.59 4.35
C LEU A 112 -1.88 4.37 3.53
N SER A 113 -2.45 3.22 3.82
CA SER A 113 -2.12 2.00 3.09
C SER A 113 -2.47 2.15 1.61
N GLN A 114 -3.62 2.76 1.31
CA GLN A 114 -4.03 2.94 -0.07
C GLN A 114 -3.12 3.95 -0.78
N ALA A 115 -2.77 5.04 -0.11
CA ALA A 115 -1.88 6.03 -0.72
C ALA A 115 -0.50 5.42 -1.00
N LEU A 116 0.01 4.60 -0.09
CA LEU A 116 1.28 3.92 -0.32
C LEU A 116 1.17 2.91 -1.44
N SER A 117 0.06 2.20 -1.53
CA SER A 117 -0.15 1.26 -2.62
C SER A 117 -0.20 1.98 -3.96
N ASP A 118 -0.87 3.13 -4.00
CA ASP A 118 -0.95 3.91 -5.23
C ASP A 118 0.42 4.46 -5.62
N ALA A 119 1.29 4.65 -4.65
CA ALA A 119 2.65 5.12 -4.93
C ALA A 119 3.59 3.97 -5.30
N GLY A 120 3.08 2.75 -5.35
CA GLY A 120 3.88 1.61 -5.75
C GLY A 120 4.44 0.79 -4.60
N PHE A 121 3.99 1.06 -3.37
CA PHE A 121 4.50 0.35 -2.19
C PHE A 121 3.48 -0.60 -1.61
N GLY A 122 2.59 -1.15 -2.44
CA GLY A 122 1.63 -2.12 -2.01
C GLY A 122 1.65 -3.31 -2.93
N ILE A 123 1.58 -4.49 -2.35
CA ILE A 123 1.55 -5.72 -3.12
C ILE A 123 0.35 -6.52 -2.65
N GLN A 124 -0.43 -6.97 -3.58
CA GLN A 124 -1.52 -7.87 -3.27
C GLN A 124 -1.54 -8.96 -4.33
N LEU A 125 -1.51 -10.21 -3.88
CA LEU A 125 -1.49 -11.35 -4.76
C LEU A 125 -2.70 -12.20 -4.43
N VAL A 126 -3.55 -12.44 -5.41
CA VAL A 126 -4.70 -13.32 -5.24
C VAL A 126 -4.29 -14.72 -5.68
N SER A 127 -5.24 -15.64 -5.75
CA SER A 127 -4.91 -17.00 -6.14
C SER A 127 -4.29 -17.00 -7.54
N ALA A 128 -3.53 -18.03 -7.83
CA ALA A 128 -2.78 -18.10 -9.07
C ALA A 128 -3.68 -17.93 -10.30
N ASP A 129 -4.87 -18.48 -10.24
CA ASP A 129 -5.74 -18.41 -11.41
C ASP A 129 -6.33 -17.05 -11.63
N THR A 130 -6.33 -16.16 -10.64
CA THR A 130 -6.93 -14.85 -10.82
C THR A 130 -5.90 -13.74 -10.76
N CYS A 131 -4.66 -14.05 -10.52
CA CYS A 131 -3.67 -12.99 -10.34
C CYS A 131 -3.49 -12.16 -11.59
N LEU A 132 -3.69 -12.73 -12.76
CA LEU A 132 -3.58 -11.97 -13.99
C LEU A 132 -4.68 -10.95 -14.13
N LEU A 133 -5.88 -11.31 -13.69
CA LEU A 133 -6.98 -10.38 -13.74
C LEU A 133 -6.76 -9.23 -12.79
N TYR A 134 -6.07 -9.51 -11.72
CA TYR A 134 -5.86 -8.50 -10.72
C TYR A 134 -4.95 -7.39 -11.18
N THR A 135 -4.11 -7.62 -12.15
CA THR A 135 -3.22 -6.59 -12.61
C THR A 135 -3.94 -5.54 -13.42
N SER A 136 -5.18 -5.75 -13.74
CA SER A 136 -5.95 -4.75 -14.45
C SER A 136 -6.26 -3.62 -13.54
N PRO A 137 -6.04 -2.40 -13.92
CA PRO A 137 -6.30 -1.24 -13.07
C PRO A 137 -7.78 -1.01 -12.87
#